data_5615cfab5ba90c92a59a1ab7e6e31ffb
#
_entry.id   5615cfab5ba90c92a59a1ab7e6e31ffb
#
_cell.length_a   1.000
_cell.length_b   1.000
_cell.length_c   1.000
_cell.angle_alpha   90.00
_cell.angle_beta   90.00
_cell.angle_gamma   90.00
#
_symmetry.space_group_name_H-M   'P 1'
#
loop_
_entity.id
_entity.type
_entity.pdbx_description
1 polymer ?
#
loop_
_entity_poly.entity_id
_entity_poly.type
_entity_poly.pdbx_seq_one_letter_code
_entity_poly.pdbx_strand_id
1 'polypeptide(L)'
;VQIDKEHLQDFKVLFKTLEESKATVWISTPSFAEMCLVDPSFNQELLPELEQFVFCGEKLFSSTVEKLMERFPRAEVVNTYGPTESTVMVTWMPLTRELLEKYPDNLPVGVIKPGTTVLIDGPESGEIIIYGNTVAKGYYENPEMNAKHFFEVDGERAYRTGDVGHFEGDLLFCEGRIDFQIKLHGHRIELEDIDNNLLKNPKIRQAATVPSMADGKVKSITSFVVYNEPIEKRFETVKLVKKELAQHVPEYMIPKKVVFLDEMPLNNNGKIDKKQLKELV
;
A
#
# COMPACT_ATOMS: atom_id res chain seq x y z
N VAL A 1 -3.72 11.82 -19.70
CA VAL A 1 -3.84 12.95 -18.75
C VAL A 1 -3.23 12.52 -17.43
N GLN A 2 -2.45 13.38 -16.82
CA GLN A 2 -1.91 13.17 -15.47
C GLN A 2 -2.72 14.02 -14.48
N ILE A 3 -3.24 13.40 -13.43
CA ILE A 3 -3.94 14.07 -12.35
C ILE A 3 -2.90 14.46 -11.29
N ASP A 4 -2.85 15.74 -10.94
CA ASP A 4 -1.95 16.29 -9.92
C ASP A 4 -2.69 16.69 -8.64
N LYS A 5 -1.96 17.27 -7.68
CA LYS A 5 -2.52 17.66 -6.38
C LYS A 5 -3.60 18.75 -6.48
N GLU A 6 -3.54 19.64 -7.48
CA GLU A 6 -4.52 20.72 -7.65
C GLU A 6 -5.87 20.14 -8.08
N HIS A 7 -5.87 19.16 -8.99
CA HIS A 7 -7.08 18.44 -9.40
C HIS A 7 -7.75 17.71 -8.23
N LEU A 8 -6.96 17.20 -7.26
CA LEU A 8 -7.49 16.47 -6.11
C LEU A 8 -8.16 17.35 -5.05
N GLN A 9 -7.97 18.67 -5.09
CA GLN A 9 -8.55 19.61 -4.14
C GLN A 9 -9.98 20.04 -4.51
N ASP A 10 -10.35 19.90 -5.79
CA ASP A 10 -11.69 20.27 -6.30
C ASP A 10 -12.23 19.19 -7.25
N PHE A 11 -13.24 18.46 -6.79
CA PHE A 11 -13.89 17.41 -7.58
C PHE A 11 -14.51 17.93 -8.90
N LYS A 12 -14.92 19.20 -8.96
CA LYS A 12 -15.45 19.78 -10.20
C LYS A 12 -14.36 19.94 -11.24
N VAL A 13 -13.18 20.39 -10.82
CA VAL A 13 -12.01 20.51 -11.69
C VAL A 13 -11.54 19.14 -12.12
N LEU A 14 -11.46 18.18 -11.20
CA LEU A 14 -11.10 16.80 -11.50
C LEU A 14 -12.03 16.19 -12.55
N PHE A 15 -13.33 16.24 -12.33
CA PHE A 15 -14.31 15.59 -13.22
C PHE A 15 -14.39 16.27 -14.59
N LYS A 16 -14.26 17.59 -14.64
CA LYS A 16 -14.13 18.30 -15.92
C LYS A 16 -12.88 17.86 -16.68
N THR A 17 -11.75 17.72 -16.00
CA THR A 17 -10.50 17.25 -16.62
C THR A 17 -10.62 15.81 -17.11
N LEU A 18 -11.30 14.95 -16.36
CA LEU A 18 -11.57 13.56 -16.74
C LEU A 18 -12.49 13.51 -18.00
N GLU A 19 -13.57 14.27 -18.04
CA GLU A 19 -14.49 14.36 -19.18
C GLU A 19 -13.75 14.83 -20.44
N GLU A 20 -12.98 15.93 -20.33
CA GLU A 20 -12.20 16.48 -21.43
C GLU A 20 -11.08 15.55 -21.91
N SER A 21 -10.61 14.62 -21.06
CA SER A 21 -9.50 13.71 -21.36
C SER A 21 -9.81 12.70 -22.45
N LYS A 22 -11.09 12.30 -22.62
CA LYS A 22 -11.52 11.18 -23.48
C LYS A 22 -10.71 9.91 -23.25
N ALA A 23 -10.40 9.64 -22.00
CA ALA A 23 -9.56 8.50 -21.63
C ALA A 23 -10.24 7.18 -21.99
N THR A 24 -9.49 6.29 -22.63
CA THR A 24 -9.91 4.91 -22.90
C THR A 24 -9.39 3.93 -21.86
N VAL A 25 -8.29 4.27 -21.18
CA VAL A 25 -7.68 3.47 -20.11
C VAL A 25 -7.47 4.34 -18.88
N TRP A 26 -7.90 3.83 -17.74
CA TRP A 26 -7.66 4.39 -16.41
C TRP A 26 -6.63 3.54 -15.67
N ILE A 27 -5.55 4.15 -15.22
CA ILE A 27 -4.54 3.48 -14.39
C ILE A 27 -4.39 4.24 -13.08
N SER A 28 -4.67 3.59 -11.95
CA SER A 28 -4.51 4.20 -10.62
C SER A 28 -4.37 3.16 -9.50
N THR A 29 -4.21 3.66 -8.26
CA THR A 29 -4.49 2.85 -7.08
C THR A 29 -6.01 2.70 -6.89
N PRO A 30 -6.50 1.61 -6.27
CA PRO A 30 -7.89 1.43 -5.89
C PRO A 30 -8.48 2.59 -5.10
N SER A 31 -7.72 3.12 -4.11
CA SER A 31 -8.16 4.22 -3.25
C SER A 31 -8.51 5.49 -4.02
N PHE A 32 -7.83 5.79 -5.13
CA PHE A 32 -8.18 6.94 -5.97
C PHE A 32 -9.52 6.75 -6.69
N ALA A 33 -9.76 5.57 -7.25
CA ALA A 33 -11.06 5.26 -7.86
C ALA A 33 -12.20 5.26 -6.81
N GLU A 34 -11.95 4.74 -5.60
CA GLU A 34 -12.91 4.77 -4.49
C GLU A 34 -13.28 6.20 -4.09
N MET A 35 -12.31 7.11 -4.09
CA MET A 35 -12.54 8.53 -3.85
C MET A 35 -13.48 9.12 -4.93
N CYS A 36 -13.25 8.81 -6.20
CA CYS A 36 -14.12 9.25 -7.29
C CYS A 36 -15.52 8.62 -7.20
N LEU A 37 -15.63 7.36 -6.78
CA LEU A 37 -16.89 6.64 -6.61
C LEU A 37 -17.80 7.20 -5.50
N VAL A 38 -17.32 8.11 -4.65
CA VAL A 38 -18.16 8.84 -3.69
C VAL A 38 -19.19 9.69 -4.42
N ASP A 39 -18.82 10.26 -5.58
CA ASP A 39 -19.73 11.06 -6.39
C ASP A 39 -20.48 10.17 -7.40
N PRO A 40 -21.81 10.21 -7.45
CA PRO A 40 -22.62 9.44 -8.41
C PRO A 40 -22.35 9.78 -9.87
N SER A 41 -21.86 10.98 -10.17
CA SER A 41 -21.55 11.41 -11.55
C SER A 41 -20.31 10.73 -12.12
N PHE A 42 -19.49 10.06 -11.28
CA PHE A 42 -18.39 9.20 -11.74
C PHE A 42 -18.96 7.89 -12.30
N ASN A 43 -19.30 7.92 -13.57
CA ASN A 43 -19.97 6.83 -14.30
C ASN A 43 -19.61 6.86 -15.79
N GLN A 44 -20.20 5.93 -16.56
CA GLN A 44 -19.95 5.78 -18.01
C GLN A 44 -20.38 7.03 -18.84
N GLU A 45 -21.25 7.89 -18.35
CA GLU A 45 -21.63 9.12 -19.05
C GLU A 45 -20.52 10.16 -18.97
N LEU A 46 -19.82 10.23 -17.81
CA LEU A 46 -18.66 11.10 -17.63
C LEU A 46 -17.47 10.66 -18.49
N LEU A 47 -17.24 9.35 -18.60
CA LEU A 47 -16.13 8.76 -19.36
C LEU A 47 -16.67 7.79 -20.43
N PRO A 48 -17.30 8.31 -21.50
CA PRO A 48 -17.99 7.45 -22.47
C PRO A 48 -17.07 6.56 -23.29
N GLU A 49 -15.80 6.92 -23.42
CA GLU A 49 -14.80 6.18 -24.19
C GLU A 49 -13.96 5.21 -23.31
N LEU A 50 -14.22 5.16 -21.99
CA LEU A 50 -13.45 4.32 -21.10
C LEU A 50 -13.74 2.83 -21.32
N GLU A 51 -12.70 2.09 -21.65
CA GLU A 51 -12.72 0.66 -21.96
C GLU A 51 -12.12 -0.19 -20.82
N GLN A 52 -11.21 0.38 -20.01
CA GLN A 52 -10.49 -0.41 -19.03
C GLN A 52 -10.05 0.40 -17.81
N PHE A 53 -10.24 -0.21 -16.64
CA PHE A 53 -9.61 0.19 -15.38
C PHE A 53 -8.47 -0.79 -15.06
N VAL A 54 -7.27 -0.28 -14.76
CA VAL A 54 -6.11 -1.07 -14.34
C VAL A 54 -5.68 -0.62 -12.96
N PHE A 55 -5.75 -1.51 -11.99
CA PHE A 55 -5.41 -1.21 -10.60
C PHE A 55 -4.13 -1.90 -10.18
N CYS A 56 -3.24 -1.13 -9.54
CA CYS A 56 -2.03 -1.62 -8.91
C CYS A 56 -1.73 -0.82 -7.63
N GLY A 57 -0.87 -1.38 -6.79
CA GLY A 57 -0.29 -0.65 -5.66
C GLY A 57 -1.01 -0.80 -4.35
N GLU A 58 -2.28 -1.18 -4.32
CA GLU A 58 -3.07 -1.43 -3.10
C GLU A 58 -3.96 -2.66 -3.29
N LYS A 59 -4.52 -3.18 -2.18
CA LYS A 59 -5.52 -4.25 -2.26
C LYS A 59 -6.79 -3.72 -2.93
N LEU A 60 -7.22 -4.38 -4.00
CA LEU A 60 -8.50 -4.13 -4.65
C LEU A 60 -9.59 -4.98 -3.99
N PHE A 61 -10.68 -4.36 -3.56
CA PHE A 61 -11.79 -5.03 -2.89
C PHE A 61 -12.92 -5.34 -3.86
N SER A 62 -13.58 -6.48 -3.67
CA SER A 62 -14.73 -6.91 -4.50
C SER A 62 -15.82 -5.84 -4.56
N SER A 63 -16.15 -5.21 -3.43
CA SER A 63 -17.14 -4.13 -3.37
C SER A 63 -16.79 -2.89 -4.22
N THR A 64 -15.51 -2.62 -4.43
CA THR A 64 -15.05 -1.54 -5.32
C THR A 64 -15.24 -1.94 -6.77
N VAL A 65 -14.88 -3.18 -7.11
CA VAL A 65 -15.04 -3.74 -8.46
C VAL A 65 -16.51 -3.79 -8.86
N GLU A 66 -17.39 -4.27 -7.98
CA GLU A 66 -18.85 -4.30 -8.20
C GLU A 66 -19.40 -2.93 -8.57
N LYS A 67 -19.07 -1.90 -7.79
CA LYS A 67 -19.49 -0.50 -8.08
C LYS A 67 -18.95 0.00 -9.42
N LEU A 68 -17.71 -0.35 -9.77
CA LEU A 68 -17.14 0.03 -11.07
C LEU A 68 -17.88 -0.66 -12.22
N MET A 69 -18.15 -1.97 -12.10
CA MET A 69 -18.90 -2.73 -13.11
C MET A 69 -20.36 -2.25 -13.27
N GLU A 70 -20.97 -1.73 -12.19
CA GLU A 70 -22.31 -1.12 -12.26
C GLU A 70 -22.30 0.23 -12.97
N ARG A 71 -21.32 1.09 -12.64
CA ARG A 71 -21.26 2.46 -13.16
C ARG A 71 -20.61 2.57 -14.54
N PHE A 72 -19.75 1.61 -14.86
CA PHE A 72 -18.99 1.53 -16.13
C PHE A 72 -19.20 0.17 -16.80
N PRO A 73 -20.42 -0.15 -17.26
CA PRO A 73 -20.75 -1.48 -17.77
C PRO A 73 -20.01 -1.89 -19.05
N ARG A 74 -19.31 -0.94 -19.70
CA ARG A 74 -18.52 -1.20 -20.91
C ARG A 74 -17.02 -1.35 -20.59
N ALA A 75 -16.59 -0.95 -19.39
CA ALA A 75 -15.18 -0.99 -19.03
C ALA A 75 -14.83 -2.29 -18.30
N GLU A 76 -13.75 -2.91 -18.72
CA GLU A 76 -13.14 -4.03 -18.01
C GLU A 76 -12.41 -3.54 -16.74
N VAL A 77 -12.47 -4.30 -15.67
CA VAL A 77 -11.70 -4.02 -14.44
C VAL A 77 -10.59 -5.03 -14.32
N VAL A 78 -9.35 -4.56 -14.26
CA VAL A 78 -8.15 -5.39 -14.18
C VAL A 78 -7.43 -5.17 -12.86
N ASN A 79 -7.18 -6.25 -12.14
CA ASN A 79 -6.31 -6.28 -10.97
C ASN A 79 -4.89 -6.64 -11.39
N THR A 80 -3.89 -5.96 -10.82
CA THR A 80 -2.49 -6.23 -11.10
C THR A 80 -1.66 -6.16 -9.83
N TYR A 81 -0.50 -6.81 -9.83
CA TYR A 81 0.43 -6.82 -8.73
C TYR A 81 1.86 -6.61 -9.22
N GLY A 82 2.66 -5.97 -8.41
CA GLY A 82 4.09 -5.87 -8.51
C GLY A 82 4.65 -4.65 -7.77
N PRO A 83 5.89 -4.76 -7.28
CA PRO A 83 6.61 -3.65 -6.66
C PRO A 83 7.29 -2.77 -7.71
N THR A 84 7.66 -1.57 -7.32
CA THR A 84 8.48 -0.65 -8.15
C THR A 84 9.77 -1.29 -8.59
N GLU A 85 10.37 -2.11 -7.73
CA GLU A 85 11.62 -2.85 -7.95
C GLU A 85 11.51 -3.92 -9.05
N SER A 86 10.28 -4.23 -9.49
CA SER A 86 10.03 -5.15 -10.63
C SER A 86 9.07 -4.55 -11.67
N THR A 87 9.27 -3.28 -12.01
CA THR A 87 8.56 -2.57 -13.11
C THR A 87 7.04 -2.48 -12.88
N VAL A 88 6.62 -2.22 -11.64
CA VAL A 88 5.26 -1.90 -11.20
C VAL A 88 4.24 -3.03 -11.33
N MET A 89 4.10 -3.68 -12.49
CA MET A 89 3.09 -4.71 -12.76
C MET A 89 3.72 -5.95 -13.35
N VAL A 90 3.70 -7.05 -12.60
CA VAL A 90 4.19 -8.38 -13.03
C VAL A 90 3.07 -9.39 -13.24
N THR A 91 1.83 -9.02 -12.89
CA THR A 91 0.65 -9.85 -13.09
C THR A 91 -0.44 -9.12 -13.83
N TRP A 92 -1.44 -9.87 -14.32
CA TRP A 92 -2.60 -9.35 -15.04
C TRP A 92 -3.82 -10.20 -14.75
N MET A 93 -4.94 -9.59 -14.29
CA MET A 93 -6.17 -10.29 -13.97
C MET A 93 -7.40 -9.48 -14.35
N PRO A 94 -8.01 -9.73 -15.51
CA PRO A 94 -9.36 -9.26 -15.80
C PRO A 94 -10.35 -9.88 -14.81
N LEU A 95 -11.12 -9.04 -14.13
CA LEU A 95 -12.07 -9.48 -13.12
C LEU A 95 -13.46 -9.67 -13.75
N THR A 96 -14.13 -10.74 -13.35
CA THR A 96 -15.50 -11.07 -13.75
C THR A 96 -16.38 -11.22 -12.52
N ARG A 97 -17.71 -11.17 -12.69
CA ARG A 97 -18.66 -11.40 -11.59
C ARG A 97 -18.46 -12.77 -10.94
N GLU A 98 -18.17 -13.80 -11.73
CA GLU A 98 -17.90 -15.17 -11.25
C GLU A 98 -16.65 -15.20 -10.34
N LEU A 99 -15.61 -14.44 -10.67
CA LEU A 99 -14.41 -14.33 -9.83
C LEU A 99 -14.69 -13.59 -8.50
N LEU A 100 -15.53 -12.56 -8.53
CA LEU A 100 -15.94 -11.87 -7.31
C LEU A 100 -16.76 -12.78 -6.39
N GLU A 101 -17.66 -13.59 -6.94
CA GLU A 101 -18.44 -14.56 -6.19
C GLU A 101 -17.56 -15.67 -5.61
N LYS A 102 -16.57 -16.14 -6.40
CA LYS A 102 -15.64 -17.20 -5.96
C LYS A 102 -14.65 -16.72 -4.90
N TYR A 103 -14.19 -15.49 -4.98
CA TYR A 103 -13.13 -14.91 -4.13
C TYR A 103 -13.55 -13.58 -3.49
N PRO A 104 -14.63 -13.53 -2.69
CA PRO A 104 -15.20 -12.28 -2.19
C PRO A 104 -14.25 -11.49 -1.28
N ASP A 105 -13.39 -12.18 -0.52
CA ASP A 105 -12.54 -11.57 0.50
C ASP A 105 -11.13 -11.24 0.01
N ASN A 106 -10.63 -11.99 -0.99
CA ASN A 106 -9.27 -11.82 -1.51
C ASN A 106 -9.21 -12.15 -3.00
N LEU A 107 -9.34 -11.13 -3.83
CA LEU A 107 -9.25 -11.26 -5.28
C LEU A 107 -7.85 -11.69 -5.71
N PRO A 108 -7.72 -12.62 -6.69
CA PRO A 108 -6.43 -12.95 -7.28
C PRO A 108 -5.79 -11.69 -7.89
N VAL A 109 -4.49 -11.60 -7.79
CA VAL A 109 -3.72 -10.55 -8.48
C VAL A 109 -3.35 -10.95 -9.91
N GLY A 110 -3.57 -12.23 -10.27
CA GLY A 110 -3.61 -12.72 -11.64
C GLY A 110 -2.51 -13.66 -12.06
N VAL A 111 -2.40 -13.82 -13.36
CA VAL A 111 -1.35 -14.64 -13.99
C VAL A 111 -0.08 -13.82 -14.18
N ILE A 112 1.05 -14.49 -14.14
CA ILE A 112 2.35 -13.85 -14.31
C ILE A 112 2.57 -13.48 -15.78
N LYS A 113 3.05 -12.27 -16.02
CA LYS A 113 3.36 -11.81 -17.37
C LYS A 113 4.60 -12.52 -17.95
N PRO A 114 4.69 -12.70 -19.27
CA PRO A 114 5.88 -13.28 -19.91
C PRO A 114 7.17 -12.54 -19.57
N GLY A 115 8.27 -13.30 -19.39
CA GLY A 115 9.59 -12.73 -19.07
C GLY A 115 9.80 -12.38 -17.59
N THR A 116 8.85 -12.77 -16.75
CA THR A 116 8.93 -12.69 -15.29
C THR A 116 8.62 -14.05 -14.70
N THR A 117 9.29 -14.41 -13.64
CA THR A 117 8.99 -15.61 -12.85
C THR A 117 8.72 -15.21 -11.41
N VAL A 118 7.79 -15.92 -10.78
CA VAL A 118 7.45 -15.75 -9.36
C VAL A 118 7.62 -17.07 -8.66
N LEU A 119 8.32 -17.05 -7.52
CA LEU A 119 8.43 -18.15 -6.57
C LEU A 119 7.75 -17.76 -5.27
N ILE A 120 7.21 -18.76 -4.58
CA ILE A 120 6.74 -18.65 -3.19
C ILE A 120 7.76 -19.34 -2.30
N ASP A 121 8.39 -18.57 -1.40
CA ASP A 121 9.37 -19.07 -0.42
C ASP A 121 8.62 -19.65 0.79
N GLY A 122 8.03 -20.81 0.61
CA GLY A 122 7.23 -21.55 1.59
C GLY A 122 6.52 -22.75 0.99
N PRO A 123 6.02 -23.69 1.82
CA PRO A 123 5.42 -24.92 1.34
C PRO A 123 4.04 -24.75 0.67
N GLU A 124 3.20 -23.87 1.19
CA GLU A 124 1.84 -23.60 0.67
C GLU A 124 1.65 -22.08 0.46
N SER A 125 2.11 -21.27 1.40
CA SER A 125 2.14 -19.80 1.37
C SER A 125 3.50 -19.33 1.88
N GLY A 126 4.00 -18.21 1.37
CA GLY A 126 5.29 -17.68 1.76
C GLY A 126 5.61 -16.36 1.10
N GLU A 127 6.86 -15.92 1.24
CA GLU A 127 7.31 -14.69 0.61
C GLU A 127 7.25 -14.82 -0.92
N ILE A 128 6.66 -13.83 -1.56
CA ILE A 128 6.67 -13.68 -3.01
C ILE A 128 8.06 -13.21 -3.45
N ILE A 129 8.75 -14.03 -4.22
CA ILE A 129 10.04 -13.69 -4.84
C ILE A 129 9.81 -13.52 -6.34
N ILE A 130 10.28 -12.41 -6.89
CA ILE A 130 10.17 -12.11 -8.32
C ILE A 130 11.57 -12.16 -8.91
N TYR A 131 11.75 -12.86 -10.06
CA TYR A 131 13.01 -12.83 -10.79
C TYR A 131 12.80 -12.76 -12.30
N GLY A 132 13.85 -12.32 -13.00
CA GLY A 132 13.86 -12.15 -14.44
C GLY A 132 14.08 -10.70 -14.88
N ASN A 133 13.77 -10.43 -16.15
CA ASN A 133 14.12 -9.18 -16.83
C ASN A 133 13.43 -7.92 -16.27
N THR A 134 12.37 -8.08 -15.49
CA THR A 134 11.63 -6.96 -14.89
C THR A 134 12.28 -6.43 -13.63
N VAL A 135 13.19 -7.20 -13.01
CA VAL A 135 13.83 -6.84 -11.75
C VAL A 135 14.88 -5.76 -11.96
N ALA A 136 14.79 -4.69 -11.18
CA ALA A 136 15.72 -3.57 -11.17
C ALA A 136 17.16 -4.01 -10.86
N LYS A 137 18.14 -3.13 -11.16
CA LYS A 137 19.55 -3.40 -10.82
C LYS A 137 19.85 -3.28 -9.33
N GLY A 138 18.97 -2.61 -8.58
CA GLY A 138 19.10 -2.32 -7.16
C GLY A 138 18.75 -0.88 -6.82
N TYR A 139 18.87 -0.54 -5.55
CA TYR A 139 18.73 0.82 -5.03
C TYR A 139 20.03 1.60 -5.25
N TYR A 140 19.88 2.86 -5.67
CA TYR A 140 21.03 3.75 -5.89
C TYR A 140 21.75 4.04 -4.55
N GLU A 141 23.08 3.85 -4.54
CA GLU A 141 23.97 4.11 -3.38
C GLU A 141 23.50 3.50 -2.04
N ASN A 142 22.78 2.36 -2.08
CA ASN A 142 22.29 1.69 -0.88
C ASN A 142 22.68 0.20 -0.87
N PRO A 143 23.98 -0.12 -0.62
CA PRO A 143 24.48 -1.49 -0.66
C PRO A 143 23.86 -2.41 0.39
N GLU A 144 23.50 -1.88 1.56
CA GLU A 144 22.87 -2.65 2.64
C GLU A 144 21.50 -3.17 2.23
N MET A 145 20.62 -2.29 1.72
CA MET A 145 19.30 -2.69 1.25
C MET A 145 19.38 -3.54 -0.02
N ASN A 146 20.39 -3.31 -0.87
CA ASN A 146 20.62 -4.18 -2.01
C ASN A 146 20.97 -5.60 -1.57
N ALA A 147 21.87 -5.78 -0.65
CA ALA A 147 22.26 -7.09 -0.11
C ALA A 147 21.08 -7.81 0.59
N LYS A 148 20.13 -7.05 1.17
CA LYS A 148 18.95 -7.59 1.85
C LYS A 148 17.89 -8.08 0.88
N HIS A 149 17.63 -7.35 -0.22
CA HIS A 149 16.48 -7.58 -1.06
C HIS A 149 16.79 -8.12 -2.46
N PHE A 150 17.98 -7.83 -3.01
CA PHE A 150 18.34 -8.27 -4.35
C PHE A 150 19.36 -9.41 -4.29
N PHE A 151 19.16 -10.41 -5.13
CA PHE A 151 20.02 -11.57 -5.27
C PHE A 151 19.91 -12.14 -6.69
N GLU A 152 20.45 -13.33 -6.93
CA GLU A 152 20.36 -14.01 -8.22
C GLU A 152 19.76 -15.41 -8.05
N VAL A 153 18.92 -15.79 -9.01
CA VAL A 153 18.36 -17.13 -9.16
C VAL A 153 18.66 -17.57 -10.60
N ASP A 154 19.41 -18.67 -10.77
CA ASP A 154 19.78 -19.22 -12.09
C ASP A 154 20.42 -18.21 -13.05
N GLY A 155 21.18 -17.24 -12.52
CA GLY A 155 21.84 -16.19 -13.27
C GLY A 155 20.92 -15.00 -13.65
N GLU A 156 19.70 -14.97 -13.17
CA GLU A 156 18.75 -13.86 -13.33
C GLU A 156 18.62 -13.06 -12.03
N ARG A 157 18.42 -11.75 -12.14
CA ARG A 157 18.18 -10.90 -10.98
C ARG A 157 16.87 -11.26 -10.31
N ALA A 158 16.88 -11.36 -8.99
CA ALA A 158 15.77 -11.68 -8.14
C ALA A 158 15.57 -10.61 -7.06
N TYR A 159 14.31 -10.46 -6.63
CA TYR A 159 13.91 -9.49 -5.62
C TYR A 159 12.98 -10.13 -4.58
N ARG A 160 13.33 -9.97 -3.30
CA ARG A 160 12.49 -10.30 -2.15
C ARG A 160 11.50 -9.19 -1.92
N THR A 161 10.21 -9.47 -2.14
CA THR A 161 9.18 -8.42 -2.09
C THR A 161 8.77 -8.03 -0.68
N GLY A 162 8.93 -8.95 0.29
CA GLY A 162 8.33 -8.85 1.62
C GLY A 162 6.82 -9.07 1.64
N ASP A 163 6.19 -9.30 0.49
CA ASP A 163 4.78 -9.67 0.40
C ASP A 163 4.62 -11.19 0.57
N VAL A 164 3.54 -11.62 1.22
CA VAL A 164 3.15 -13.03 1.38
C VAL A 164 2.10 -13.37 0.34
N GLY A 165 2.22 -14.54 -0.26
CA GLY A 165 1.22 -15.03 -1.20
C GLY A 165 1.28 -16.52 -1.44
N HIS A 166 0.37 -16.99 -2.30
CA HIS A 166 0.27 -18.37 -2.74
C HIS A 166 -0.29 -18.46 -4.16
N PHE A 167 -0.19 -19.62 -4.75
CA PHE A 167 -0.82 -19.91 -6.03
C PHE A 167 -2.03 -20.83 -5.86
N GLU A 168 -3.13 -20.54 -6.59
CA GLU A 168 -4.20 -21.49 -6.91
C GLU A 168 -4.20 -21.74 -8.42
N GLY A 169 -3.65 -22.87 -8.84
CA GLY A 169 -3.33 -23.10 -10.25
C GLY A 169 -2.32 -22.07 -10.75
N ASP A 170 -2.67 -21.32 -11.79
CA ASP A 170 -1.82 -20.28 -12.35
C ASP A 170 -2.08 -18.88 -11.75
N LEU A 171 -3.05 -18.76 -10.83
CA LEU A 171 -3.43 -17.49 -10.22
C LEU A 171 -2.61 -17.21 -8.97
N LEU A 172 -1.93 -16.09 -8.96
CA LEU A 172 -1.26 -15.58 -7.77
C LEU A 172 -2.25 -14.82 -6.89
N PHE A 173 -2.17 -15.06 -5.58
CA PHE A 173 -2.86 -14.32 -4.52
C PHE A 173 -1.83 -13.63 -3.62
N CYS A 174 -2.13 -12.39 -3.22
CA CYS A 174 -1.36 -11.65 -2.24
C CYS A 174 -2.16 -11.57 -0.94
N GLU A 175 -1.59 -12.04 0.17
CA GLU A 175 -2.26 -12.16 1.47
C GLU A 175 -1.91 -11.03 2.43
N GLY A 176 -0.76 -10.37 2.21
CA GLY A 176 -0.28 -9.29 3.08
C GLY A 176 1.23 -9.15 3.04
N ARG A 177 1.83 -8.73 4.15
CA ARG A 177 3.27 -8.50 4.25
C ARG A 177 3.90 -9.18 5.46
N ILE A 178 5.15 -9.62 5.28
CA ILE A 178 6.00 -10.17 6.36
C ILE A 178 6.46 -9.03 7.28
N ASP A 179 6.73 -7.86 6.70
CA ASP A 179 7.26 -6.68 7.39
C ASP A 179 6.15 -5.70 7.83
N PHE A 180 6.57 -4.58 8.39
CA PHE A 180 5.68 -3.52 8.85
C PHE A 180 5.44 -2.42 7.81
N GLN A 181 5.79 -2.66 6.55
CA GLN A 181 5.49 -1.74 5.47
C GLN A 181 3.99 -1.70 5.20
N ILE A 182 3.46 -0.54 4.90
CA ILE A 182 2.05 -0.34 4.57
C ILE A 182 1.88 0.43 3.27
N LYS A 183 0.70 0.33 2.71
CA LYS A 183 0.25 1.18 1.60
C LYS A 183 -0.90 2.05 2.11
N LEU A 184 -0.73 3.37 2.07
CA LEU A 184 -1.72 4.34 2.53
C LEU A 184 -1.89 5.44 1.49
N HIS A 185 -3.09 5.55 0.91
CA HIS A 185 -3.41 6.53 -0.16
C HIS A 185 -2.39 6.52 -1.31
N GLY A 186 -1.99 5.32 -1.76
CA GLY A 186 -1.02 5.15 -2.83
C GLY A 186 0.45 5.31 -2.43
N HIS A 187 0.74 5.73 -1.20
CA HIS A 187 2.10 5.84 -0.69
C HIS A 187 2.55 4.54 -0.02
N ARG A 188 3.74 4.09 -0.39
CA ARG A 188 4.45 2.99 0.28
C ARG A 188 5.20 3.56 1.47
N ILE A 189 4.89 3.13 2.68
CA ILE A 189 5.39 3.69 3.94
C ILE A 189 6.08 2.59 4.74
N GLU A 190 7.36 2.78 5.04
CA GLU A 190 8.09 2.02 6.02
C GLU A 190 7.78 2.60 7.41
N LEU A 191 7.04 1.85 8.23
CA LEU A 191 6.69 2.33 9.58
C LEU A 191 7.93 2.47 10.48
N GLU A 192 8.97 1.69 10.22
CA GLU A 192 10.26 1.79 10.93
C GLU A 192 10.99 3.10 10.65
N ASP A 193 10.82 3.69 9.45
CA ASP A 193 11.39 5.01 9.17
C ASP A 193 10.75 6.09 10.04
N ILE A 194 9.45 5.98 10.32
CA ILE A 194 8.77 6.89 11.24
C ILE A 194 9.32 6.70 12.66
N ASP A 195 9.46 5.45 13.11
CA ASP A 195 10.00 5.11 14.43
C ASP A 195 11.41 5.69 14.59
N ASN A 196 12.28 5.46 13.61
CA ASN A 196 13.67 5.95 13.61
C ASN A 196 13.74 7.48 13.63
N ASN A 197 12.86 8.17 12.90
CA ASN A 197 12.82 9.63 12.90
C ASN A 197 12.24 10.21 14.20
N LEU A 198 11.28 9.55 14.83
CA LEU A 198 10.78 9.91 16.17
C LEU A 198 11.89 9.79 17.22
N LEU A 199 12.72 8.75 17.14
CA LEU A 199 13.83 8.51 18.07
C LEU A 199 14.98 9.52 17.93
N LYS A 200 15.02 10.34 16.89
CA LYS A 200 15.97 11.49 16.81
C LYS A 200 15.67 12.58 17.85
N ASN A 201 14.43 12.64 18.36
CA ASN A 201 14.11 13.52 19.49
C ASN A 201 14.68 12.92 20.78
N PRO A 202 15.64 13.60 21.46
CA PRO A 202 16.32 13.07 22.65
C PRO A 202 15.38 12.84 23.85
N LYS A 203 14.18 13.38 23.83
CA LYS A 203 13.16 13.17 24.87
C LYS A 203 12.39 11.87 24.67
N ILE A 204 12.44 11.26 23.51
CA ILE A 204 11.74 10.01 23.20
C ILE A 204 12.69 8.83 23.44
N ARG A 205 12.32 7.97 24.40
CA ARG A 205 13.08 6.77 24.74
C ARG A 205 12.77 5.59 23.81
N GLN A 206 11.48 5.45 23.46
CA GLN A 206 10.99 4.39 22.56
C GLN A 206 9.89 4.94 21.66
N ALA A 207 9.86 4.44 20.44
CA ALA A 207 8.81 4.74 19.47
C ALA A 207 8.40 3.46 18.74
N ALA A 208 7.12 3.33 18.44
CA ALA A 208 6.59 2.26 17.60
C ALA A 208 5.34 2.75 16.87
N THR A 209 5.36 2.62 15.57
CA THR A 209 4.25 3.04 14.71
C THR A 209 3.50 1.82 14.18
N VAL A 210 2.17 1.91 14.21
CA VAL A 210 1.28 0.88 13.70
C VAL A 210 0.19 1.48 12.82
N PRO A 211 -0.35 0.71 11.85
CA PRO A 211 -1.49 1.14 11.06
C PRO A 211 -2.77 1.04 11.90
N SER A 212 -3.65 2.04 11.73
CA SER A 212 -5.03 1.98 12.22
C SER A 212 -5.90 1.45 11.10
N MET A 213 -6.55 0.31 11.34
CA MET A 213 -7.35 -0.41 10.36
C MET A 213 -8.84 -0.10 10.52
N ALA A 214 -9.57 -0.02 9.42
CA ALA A 214 -11.02 -0.08 9.40
C ALA A 214 -11.48 -0.74 8.08
N ASP A 215 -12.46 -1.64 8.16
CA ASP A 215 -13.00 -2.38 7.01
C ASP A 215 -11.92 -3.10 6.18
N GLY A 216 -10.91 -3.67 6.87
CA GLY A 216 -9.78 -4.35 6.22
C GLY A 216 -8.77 -3.42 5.54
N LYS A 217 -8.94 -2.09 5.64
CA LYS A 217 -8.08 -1.08 5.01
C LYS A 217 -7.28 -0.30 6.04
N VAL A 218 -6.06 0.10 5.66
CA VAL A 218 -5.29 1.09 6.42
C VAL A 218 -5.95 2.46 6.25
N LYS A 219 -6.43 3.05 7.34
CA LYS A 219 -7.07 4.38 7.33
C LYS A 219 -6.15 5.50 7.79
N SER A 220 -5.21 5.18 8.64
CA SER A 220 -4.25 6.15 9.17
C SER A 220 -3.10 5.45 9.87
N ILE A 221 -2.15 6.23 10.36
CA ILE A 221 -1.01 5.77 11.14
C ILE A 221 -1.15 6.31 12.56
N THR A 222 -0.84 5.46 13.55
CA THR A 222 -0.74 5.84 14.96
C THR A 222 0.66 5.51 15.46
N SER A 223 1.35 6.49 16.06
CA SER A 223 2.64 6.27 16.72
C SER A 223 2.47 6.26 18.23
N PHE A 224 3.04 5.26 18.87
CA PHE A 224 3.18 5.16 20.31
C PHE A 224 4.59 5.61 20.69
N VAL A 225 4.71 6.44 21.71
CA VAL A 225 5.98 6.96 22.18
C VAL A 225 6.10 6.89 23.70
N VAL A 226 7.29 6.56 24.18
CA VAL A 226 7.66 6.62 25.59
C VAL A 226 8.67 7.73 25.77
N TYR A 227 8.36 8.69 26.64
CA TYR A 227 9.24 9.81 26.96
C TYR A 227 10.18 9.48 28.12
N ASN A 228 11.34 10.15 28.15
CA ASN A 228 12.29 10.04 29.26
C ASN A 228 11.80 10.73 30.53
N GLU A 229 10.90 11.73 30.39
CA GLU A 229 10.39 12.57 31.48
C GLU A 229 8.87 12.60 31.45
N PRO A 230 8.21 12.88 32.61
CA PRO A 230 6.75 13.06 32.66
C PRO A 230 6.26 14.18 31.75
N ILE A 231 5.14 13.97 31.09
CA ILE A 231 4.55 14.94 30.15
C ILE A 231 3.41 15.69 30.87
N GLU A 232 3.63 16.96 31.14
CA GLU A 232 2.62 17.83 31.77
C GLU A 232 1.51 18.26 30.81
N LYS A 233 1.88 18.60 29.55
CA LYS A 233 0.98 19.16 28.54
C LYS A 233 0.89 18.27 27.30
N ARG A 234 0.19 17.15 27.42
CA ARG A 234 0.11 16.11 26.37
C ARG A 234 -0.28 16.66 25.00
N PHE A 235 -1.27 17.56 24.91
CA PHE A 235 -1.73 18.10 23.63
C PHE A 235 -0.67 18.98 22.92
N GLU A 236 0.04 19.82 23.67
CA GLU A 236 1.11 20.65 23.14
C GLU A 236 2.29 19.79 22.70
N THR A 237 2.61 18.76 23.49
CA THR A 237 3.69 17.81 23.17
C THR A 237 3.38 17.01 21.89
N VAL A 238 2.13 16.58 21.66
CA VAL A 238 1.73 15.93 20.39
C VAL A 238 2.00 16.86 19.20
N LYS A 239 1.63 18.15 19.30
CA LYS A 239 1.88 19.11 18.21
C LYS A 239 3.38 19.30 17.95
N LEU A 240 4.18 19.36 19.02
CA LEU A 240 5.62 19.50 18.91
C LEU A 240 6.26 18.28 18.23
N VAL A 241 5.93 17.06 18.69
CA VAL A 241 6.41 15.80 18.08
C VAL A 241 6.09 15.74 16.60
N LYS A 242 4.84 16.05 16.21
CA LYS A 242 4.46 16.06 14.79
C LYS A 242 5.21 17.13 13.99
N LYS A 243 5.41 18.29 14.54
CA LYS A 243 6.14 19.39 13.88
C LYS A 243 7.62 19.05 13.69
N GLU A 244 8.24 18.41 14.66
CA GLU A 244 9.63 17.95 14.57
C GLU A 244 9.75 16.81 13.54
N LEU A 245 8.86 15.81 13.60
CA LEU A 245 8.82 14.71 12.64
C LEU A 245 8.66 15.21 11.20
N ALA A 246 7.82 16.24 10.97
CA ALA A 246 7.58 16.83 9.65
C ALA A 246 8.83 17.49 9.02
N GLN A 247 9.91 17.70 9.79
CA GLN A 247 11.19 18.16 9.25
C GLN A 247 12.01 17.03 8.62
N HIS A 248 11.65 15.78 8.88
CA HIS A 248 12.44 14.61 8.52
C HIS A 248 11.70 13.64 7.58
N VAL A 249 10.37 13.70 7.55
CA VAL A 249 9.54 12.79 6.73
C VAL A 249 8.48 13.56 5.95
N PRO A 250 8.03 13.03 4.79
CA PRO A 250 6.92 13.60 4.03
C PRO A 250 5.62 13.65 4.83
N GLU A 251 4.71 14.54 4.45
CA GLU A 251 3.44 14.78 5.14
C GLU A 251 2.58 13.50 5.30
N TYR A 252 2.55 12.64 4.29
CA TYR A 252 1.79 11.38 4.31
C TYR A 252 2.32 10.36 5.33
N MET A 253 3.53 10.54 5.87
CA MET A 253 4.12 9.72 6.94
C MET A 253 3.86 10.29 8.34
N ILE A 254 3.24 11.46 8.46
CA ILE A 254 2.92 12.05 9.76
C ILE A 254 1.74 11.29 10.41
N PRO A 255 1.91 10.71 11.60
CA PRO A 255 0.86 9.92 12.24
C PRO A 255 -0.36 10.78 12.58
N LYS A 256 -1.56 10.24 12.29
CA LYS A 256 -2.81 10.92 12.68
C LYS A 256 -2.92 11.06 14.19
N LYS A 257 -2.49 10.02 14.94
CA LYS A 257 -2.45 10.01 16.39
C LYS A 257 -1.02 9.79 16.89
N VAL A 258 -0.66 10.45 17.98
CA VAL A 258 0.53 10.15 18.81
C VAL A 258 0.01 9.84 20.21
N VAL A 259 0.31 8.65 20.70
CA VAL A 259 -0.12 8.14 21.99
C VAL A 259 1.10 8.00 22.89
N PHE A 260 1.03 8.59 24.07
CA PHE A 260 2.09 8.47 25.08
C PHE A 260 1.80 7.30 26.01
N LEU A 261 2.78 6.41 26.13
CA LEU A 261 2.77 5.27 27.06
C LEU A 261 3.86 5.48 28.12
N ASP A 262 3.65 4.91 29.29
CA ASP A 262 4.67 4.87 30.34
C ASP A 262 5.72 3.82 29.98
N GLU A 263 5.30 2.68 29.39
CA GLU A 263 6.15 1.60 28.91
C GLU A 263 5.58 0.99 27.63
N MET A 264 6.47 0.54 26.71
CA MET A 264 6.06 -0.23 25.54
C MET A 264 5.75 -1.67 25.93
N PRO A 265 4.67 -2.27 25.36
CA PRO A 265 4.45 -3.71 25.50
C PRO A 265 5.57 -4.47 24.77
N LEU A 266 6.06 -5.52 25.42
CA LEU A 266 7.12 -6.38 24.88
C LEU A 266 6.59 -7.79 24.61
N ASN A 267 7.00 -8.38 23.49
CA ASN A 267 6.76 -9.77 23.18
C ASN A 267 7.70 -10.70 23.99
N ASN A 268 7.52 -12.02 23.88
CA ASN A 268 8.31 -13.03 24.58
C ASN A 268 9.83 -12.97 24.30
N ASN A 269 10.23 -12.29 23.23
CA ASN A 269 11.64 -12.11 22.83
C ASN A 269 12.22 -10.76 23.28
N GLY A 270 11.48 -9.99 24.10
CA GLY A 270 11.91 -8.68 24.59
C GLY A 270 11.84 -7.56 23.54
N LYS A 271 11.23 -7.77 22.39
CA LYS A 271 10.99 -6.75 21.36
C LYS A 271 9.61 -6.11 21.56
N ILE A 272 9.43 -4.86 21.10
CA ILE A 272 8.13 -4.17 21.15
C ILE A 272 7.07 -5.00 20.45
N ASP A 273 5.97 -5.26 21.15
CA ASP A 273 4.84 -6.03 20.64
C ASP A 273 3.89 -5.13 19.82
N LYS A 274 4.20 -4.99 18.52
CA LYS A 274 3.36 -4.22 17.60
C LYS A 274 1.96 -4.83 17.41
N LYS A 275 1.74 -6.12 17.71
CA LYS A 275 0.39 -6.73 17.66
C LYS A 275 -0.48 -6.17 18.76
N GLN A 276 0.03 -6.16 20.00
CA GLN A 276 -0.68 -5.58 21.14
C GLN A 276 -0.93 -4.09 20.94
N LEU A 277 0.01 -3.34 20.35
CA LEU A 277 -0.19 -1.92 20.03
C LEU A 277 -1.31 -1.69 18.98
N LYS A 278 -1.49 -2.61 18.01
CA LYS A 278 -2.59 -2.55 17.04
C LYS A 278 -3.97 -2.72 17.69
N GLU A 279 -4.08 -3.41 18.81
CA GLU A 279 -5.33 -3.60 19.55
C GLU A 279 -5.77 -2.33 20.31
N LEU A 280 -4.86 -1.36 20.46
CA LEU A 280 -5.12 -0.08 21.15
C LEU A 280 -5.60 1.05 20.21
N VAL A 281 -5.77 0.79 18.89
CA VAL A 281 -6.09 1.84 17.91
C VAL A 281 -7.31 1.54 17.04
#